data_f6fdc2c2120c4a59e9ed878c40cf30d2
#
_entry.id   f6fdc2c2120c4a59e9ed878c40cf30d2
#
_cell.length_a   1.000
_cell.length_b   1.000
_cell.length_c   1.000
_cell.angle_alpha   90.00
_cell.angle_beta   90.00
_cell.angle_gamma   90.00
#
_symmetry.space_group_name_H-M   'P 1'
#
loop_
_entity.id
_entity.type
_entity.pdbx_description
1 polymer ?
#
loop_
_entity_poly.entity_id
_entity_poly.type
_entity_poly.pdbx_seq_one_letter_code
_entity_poly.pdbx_strand_id
1 'polypeptide(L)'
;GLVGAEGLFLLGAWLLGGFVVQIVVCSKEIDHGVQLGGNVFLFFQGFFMLTGAVSSMAKYLCLFVWNTGYSTVVEGFGWLACTLALIMWTPGYLKTSNAQFSSAVVFTDIALIGVVLNDFGLLGSAAGVVKPIIAICLFIAGTLGIYVASAIQLNFCFGKEVLKLGKPLLK
;
A
#
# COMPACT_ATOMS: atom_id res chain seq x y z
N GLY A 1 -12.34 7.63 -12.39
CA GLY A 1 -10.87 7.49 -12.32
C GLY A 1 -10.23 7.96 -13.62
N LEU A 2 -8.90 8.08 -13.61
CA LEU A 2 -8.13 8.45 -14.82
C LEU A 2 -8.10 7.32 -15.85
N VAL A 3 -8.27 6.08 -15.39
CA VAL A 3 -8.26 4.87 -16.23
C VAL A 3 -9.48 4.02 -15.86
N GLY A 4 -10.13 3.44 -16.85
CA GLY A 4 -11.24 2.52 -16.67
C GLY A 4 -10.79 1.10 -16.36
N ALA A 5 -11.74 0.16 -16.36
CA ALA A 5 -11.46 -1.24 -16.05
C ALA A 5 -10.52 -1.93 -17.06
N GLU A 6 -10.37 -1.37 -18.26
CA GLU A 6 -9.42 -1.84 -19.27
C GLU A 6 -7.95 -1.78 -18.80
N GLY A 7 -7.62 -0.91 -17.85
CA GLY A 7 -6.29 -0.82 -17.25
C GLY A 7 -5.95 -1.90 -16.23
N LEU A 8 -6.92 -2.70 -15.79
CA LEU A 8 -6.72 -3.68 -14.71
C LEU A 8 -5.65 -4.73 -15.03
N PHE A 9 -5.55 -5.18 -16.27
CA PHE A 9 -4.55 -6.19 -16.65
C PHE A 9 -3.12 -5.64 -16.51
N LEU A 10 -2.89 -4.42 -17.00
CA LEU A 10 -1.60 -3.76 -16.89
C LEU A 10 -1.26 -3.39 -15.45
N LEU A 11 -2.26 -2.98 -14.65
CA LEU A 11 -2.07 -2.77 -13.22
C LEU A 11 -1.57 -4.06 -12.54
N GLY A 12 -2.16 -5.22 -12.87
CA GLY A 12 -1.70 -6.51 -12.36
C GLY A 12 -0.23 -6.77 -12.71
N ALA A 13 0.20 -6.46 -13.93
CA ALA A 13 1.60 -6.63 -14.34
C ALA A 13 2.57 -5.75 -13.53
N TRP A 14 2.20 -4.49 -13.27
CA TRP A 14 2.99 -3.59 -12.41
C TRP A 14 3.07 -4.07 -10.96
N LEU A 15 1.96 -4.57 -10.41
CA LEU A 15 1.93 -5.13 -9.06
C LEU A 15 2.82 -6.37 -8.94
N LEU A 16 2.90 -7.23 -9.97
CA LEU A 16 3.85 -8.36 -10.00
C LEU A 16 5.30 -7.88 -9.95
N GLY A 17 5.65 -6.82 -10.66
CA GLY A 17 6.96 -6.20 -10.55
C GLY A 17 7.26 -5.73 -9.13
N GLY A 18 6.30 -5.05 -8.49
CA GLY A 18 6.38 -4.63 -7.10
C GLY A 18 6.55 -5.79 -6.13
N PHE A 19 5.84 -6.90 -6.35
CA PHE A 19 5.96 -8.12 -5.56
C PHE A 19 7.40 -8.66 -5.52
N VAL A 20 8.05 -8.76 -6.69
CA VAL A 20 9.44 -9.24 -6.78
C VAL A 20 10.40 -8.32 -5.98
N VAL A 21 10.22 -7.01 -6.10
CA VAL A 21 11.04 -6.04 -5.34
C VAL A 21 10.81 -6.18 -3.83
N GLN A 22 9.56 -6.29 -3.40
CA GLN A 22 9.23 -6.39 -1.98
C GLN A 22 9.74 -7.68 -1.33
N ILE A 23 9.76 -8.82 -2.03
CA ILE A 23 10.38 -10.07 -1.52
C ILE A 23 11.85 -9.83 -1.15
N VAL A 24 12.59 -9.16 -2.01
CA VAL A 24 14.01 -8.87 -1.76
C VAL A 24 14.17 -7.91 -0.57
N VAL A 25 13.34 -6.86 -0.52
CA VAL A 25 13.40 -5.86 0.56
C VAL A 25 13.09 -6.50 1.91
N CYS A 26 11.94 -7.22 2.03
CA CYS A 26 11.55 -7.81 3.31
C CYS A 26 12.57 -8.84 3.82
N SER A 27 13.14 -9.67 2.93
CA SER A 27 14.17 -10.63 3.31
C SER A 27 15.41 -9.92 3.86
N LYS A 28 15.87 -8.87 3.19
CA LYS A 28 17.02 -8.08 3.64
C LYS A 28 16.77 -7.35 4.95
N GLU A 29 15.60 -6.74 5.13
CA GLU A 29 15.25 -6.08 6.39
C GLU A 29 15.21 -7.06 7.57
N ILE A 30 14.61 -8.24 7.38
CA ILE A 30 14.57 -9.29 8.41
C ILE A 30 15.98 -9.77 8.75
N ASP A 31 16.82 -10.03 7.74
CA ASP A 31 18.22 -10.45 7.92
C ASP A 31 19.05 -9.41 8.70
N HIS A 32 18.74 -8.11 8.53
CA HIS A 32 19.39 -7.02 9.25
C HIS A 32 18.69 -6.66 10.59
N GLY A 33 17.73 -7.45 11.04
CA GLY A 33 17.02 -7.25 12.32
C GLY A 33 15.97 -6.14 12.30
N VAL A 34 15.61 -5.59 11.14
CA VAL A 34 14.55 -4.58 10.97
C VAL A 34 13.19 -5.28 10.94
N GLN A 35 12.77 -5.81 12.11
CA GLN A 35 11.60 -6.69 12.21
C GLN A 35 10.30 -6.02 11.79
N LEU A 36 10.07 -4.78 12.20
CA LEU A 36 8.81 -4.09 11.88
C LEU A 36 8.65 -3.87 10.38
N GLY A 37 9.67 -3.30 9.72
CA GLY A 37 9.65 -3.06 8.28
C GLY A 37 9.57 -4.36 7.49
N GLY A 38 10.46 -5.31 7.78
CA GLY A 38 10.51 -6.59 7.08
C GLY A 38 9.21 -7.37 7.18
N ASN A 39 8.58 -7.46 8.35
CA ASN A 39 7.30 -8.16 8.51
C ASN A 39 6.14 -7.44 7.81
N VAL A 40 6.08 -6.11 7.82
CA VAL A 40 5.05 -5.37 7.08
C VAL A 40 5.21 -5.59 5.58
N PHE A 41 6.43 -5.47 5.04
CA PHE A 41 6.68 -5.75 3.63
C PHE A 41 6.41 -7.20 3.25
N LEU A 42 6.75 -8.17 4.11
CA LEU A 42 6.43 -9.58 3.91
C LEU A 42 4.93 -9.82 3.82
N PHE A 43 4.15 -9.20 4.71
CA PHE A 43 2.70 -9.32 4.73
C PHE A 43 2.06 -8.66 3.49
N PHE A 44 2.42 -7.41 3.22
CA PHE A 44 1.84 -6.66 2.10
C PHE A 44 2.29 -7.14 0.72
N GLN A 45 3.47 -7.74 0.59
CA GLN A 45 3.84 -8.35 -0.69
C GLN A 45 2.89 -9.48 -1.09
N GLY A 46 2.49 -10.34 -0.15
CA GLY A 46 1.56 -11.43 -0.41
C GLY A 46 0.15 -10.93 -0.70
N PHE A 47 -0.39 -10.15 0.23
CA PHE A 47 -1.79 -9.70 0.17
C PHE A 47 -2.03 -8.54 -0.79
N PHE A 48 -1.14 -7.56 -0.87
CA PHE A 48 -1.31 -6.42 -1.75
C PHE A 48 -0.72 -6.66 -3.14
N MET A 49 0.56 -6.97 -3.23
CA MET A 49 1.22 -7.05 -4.52
C MET A 49 0.84 -8.31 -5.29
N LEU A 50 1.05 -9.51 -4.73
CA LEU A 50 0.78 -10.75 -5.46
C LEU A 50 -0.72 -11.00 -5.65
N THR A 51 -1.48 -10.99 -4.56
CA THR A 51 -2.93 -11.25 -4.63
C THR A 51 -3.64 -10.14 -5.40
N GLY A 52 -3.27 -8.88 -5.19
CA GLY A 52 -3.80 -7.75 -5.95
C GLY A 52 -3.48 -7.82 -7.45
N ALA A 53 -2.29 -8.30 -7.82
CA ALA A 53 -1.91 -8.54 -9.22
C ALA A 53 -2.82 -9.58 -9.87
N VAL A 54 -2.92 -10.76 -9.26
CA VAL A 54 -3.74 -11.87 -9.77
C VAL A 54 -5.21 -11.47 -9.82
N SER A 55 -5.71 -10.82 -8.78
CA SER A 55 -7.09 -10.34 -8.70
C SER A 55 -7.40 -9.30 -9.77
N SER A 56 -6.52 -8.33 -10.00
CA SER A 56 -6.70 -7.33 -11.06
C SER A 56 -6.78 -7.98 -12.45
N MET A 57 -5.90 -8.94 -12.74
CA MET A 57 -5.93 -9.70 -13.98
C MET A 57 -7.21 -10.54 -14.10
N ALA A 58 -7.63 -11.21 -13.03
CA ALA A 58 -8.85 -12.00 -13.02
C ALA A 58 -10.10 -11.12 -13.25
N LYS A 59 -10.18 -9.94 -12.63
CA LYS A 59 -11.26 -8.97 -12.90
C LYS A 59 -11.32 -8.55 -14.36
N TYR A 60 -10.16 -8.28 -14.96
CA TYR A 60 -10.08 -7.98 -16.39
C TYR A 60 -10.65 -9.12 -17.24
N LEU A 61 -10.23 -10.36 -16.96
CA LEU A 61 -10.72 -11.54 -17.68
C LEU A 61 -12.23 -11.72 -17.49
N CYS A 62 -12.76 -11.56 -16.28
CA CYS A 62 -14.19 -11.61 -16.03
C CYS A 62 -14.95 -10.60 -16.89
N LEU A 63 -14.51 -9.35 -16.94
CA LEU A 63 -15.21 -8.27 -17.62
C LEU A 63 -15.11 -8.33 -19.15
N PHE A 64 -13.94 -8.62 -19.69
CA PHE A 64 -13.65 -8.42 -21.11
C PHE A 64 -13.48 -9.70 -21.91
N VAL A 65 -13.23 -10.84 -21.27
CA VAL A 65 -13.05 -12.11 -21.96
C VAL A 65 -14.23 -13.05 -21.73
N TRP A 66 -14.62 -13.21 -20.45
CA TRP A 66 -15.70 -14.17 -20.10
C TRP A 66 -17.06 -13.53 -20.02
N ASN A 67 -17.16 -12.19 -20.02
CA ASN A 67 -18.42 -11.44 -19.85
C ASN A 67 -19.22 -11.87 -18.62
N THR A 68 -18.53 -12.12 -17.52
CA THR A 68 -19.13 -12.52 -16.22
C THR A 68 -18.95 -11.41 -15.20
N GLY A 69 -19.85 -11.40 -14.19
CA GLY A 69 -19.67 -10.55 -13.03
C GLY A 69 -18.57 -11.10 -12.09
N TYR A 70 -18.10 -10.24 -11.18
CA TYR A 70 -17.25 -10.63 -10.05
C TYR A 70 -17.72 -9.95 -8.78
N SER A 71 -17.36 -10.51 -7.63
CA SER A 71 -17.62 -9.93 -6.31
C SER A 71 -16.32 -9.51 -5.65
N THR A 72 -16.30 -8.31 -5.06
CA THR A 72 -15.14 -7.79 -4.30
C THR A 72 -15.18 -8.19 -2.82
N VAL A 73 -16.23 -8.83 -2.35
CA VAL A 73 -16.42 -9.16 -0.92
C VAL A 73 -15.26 -10.01 -0.37
N VAL A 74 -14.76 -10.97 -1.14
CA VAL A 74 -13.63 -11.81 -0.71
C VAL A 74 -12.36 -10.97 -0.55
N GLU A 75 -12.13 -10.02 -1.46
CA GLU A 75 -11.02 -9.06 -1.34
C GLU A 75 -11.20 -8.17 -0.11
N GLY A 76 -12.45 -7.75 0.16
CA GLY A 76 -12.77 -6.98 1.36
C GLY A 76 -12.32 -7.66 2.66
N PHE A 77 -12.45 -8.99 2.78
CA PHE A 77 -11.90 -9.73 3.93
C PHE A 77 -10.36 -9.74 3.95
N GLY A 78 -9.71 -9.88 2.80
CA GLY A 78 -8.26 -9.76 2.70
C GLY A 78 -7.78 -8.36 3.12
N TRP A 79 -8.44 -7.31 2.61
CA TRP A 79 -8.13 -5.93 2.99
C TRP A 79 -8.43 -5.64 4.45
N LEU A 80 -9.47 -6.25 5.05
CA LEU A 80 -9.75 -6.12 6.48
C LEU A 80 -8.59 -6.65 7.32
N ALA A 81 -8.06 -7.83 6.98
CA ALA A 81 -6.89 -8.38 7.67
C ALA A 81 -5.65 -7.46 7.53
N CYS A 82 -5.39 -6.93 6.32
CA CYS A 82 -4.31 -5.97 6.07
C CYS A 82 -4.48 -4.69 6.87
N THR A 83 -5.69 -4.16 6.92
CA THR A 83 -6.01 -2.92 7.65
C THR A 83 -5.79 -3.09 9.14
N LEU A 84 -6.31 -4.16 9.74
CA LEU A 84 -6.14 -4.45 11.16
C LEU A 84 -4.65 -4.64 11.52
N ALA A 85 -3.91 -5.39 10.70
CA ALA A 85 -2.48 -5.59 10.92
C ALA A 85 -1.73 -4.26 10.89
N LEU A 86 -1.95 -3.42 9.87
CA LEU A 86 -1.23 -2.16 9.74
C LEU A 86 -1.56 -1.20 10.89
N ILE A 87 -2.84 -1.03 11.24
CA ILE A 87 -3.25 -0.20 12.39
C ILE A 87 -2.58 -0.66 13.68
N MET A 88 -2.50 -1.98 13.92
CA MET A 88 -1.82 -2.51 15.10
C MET A 88 -0.31 -2.25 15.10
N TRP A 89 0.33 -2.15 13.92
CA TRP A 89 1.77 -1.90 13.78
C TRP A 89 2.10 -0.40 13.66
N THR A 90 1.14 0.44 13.34
CA THR A 90 1.33 1.89 13.19
C THR A 90 1.99 2.56 14.40
N PRO A 91 1.65 2.27 15.67
CA PRO A 91 2.37 2.83 16.81
C PRO A 91 3.88 2.56 16.81
N GLY A 92 4.28 1.37 16.32
CA GLY A 92 5.69 1.03 16.13
C GLY A 92 6.39 1.96 15.15
N TYR A 93 5.76 2.23 14.00
CA TYR A 93 6.28 3.19 13.03
C TYR A 93 6.35 4.61 13.55
N LEU A 94 5.31 5.06 14.27
CA LEU A 94 5.29 6.40 14.88
C LEU A 94 6.46 6.61 15.86
N LYS A 95 6.92 5.54 16.52
CA LYS A 95 8.01 5.57 17.50
C LYS A 95 9.39 5.36 16.88
N THR A 96 9.51 4.53 15.84
CA THR A 96 10.82 4.08 15.33
C THR A 96 11.22 4.70 14.00
N SER A 97 10.26 5.17 13.20
CA SER A 97 10.49 5.70 11.87
C SER A 97 10.50 7.22 11.84
N ASN A 98 11.07 7.79 10.78
CA ASN A 98 11.01 9.23 10.55
C ASN A 98 9.56 9.72 10.32
N ALA A 99 9.33 11.02 10.52
CA ALA A 99 8.00 11.61 10.46
C ALA A 99 7.30 11.40 9.10
N GLN A 100 8.05 11.47 7.99
CA GLN A 100 7.51 11.31 6.65
C GLN A 100 6.99 9.89 6.42
N PHE A 101 7.78 8.89 6.81
CA PHE A 101 7.36 7.50 6.67
C PHE A 101 6.19 7.16 7.62
N SER A 102 6.26 7.63 8.86
CA SER A 102 5.15 7.50 9.81
C SER A 102 3.86 8.12 9.29
N SER A 103 3.95 9.30 8.67
CA SER A 103 2.80 9.96 8.04
C SER A 103 2.27 9.14 6.86
N ALA A 104 3.15 8.56 6.03
CA ALA A 104 2.75 7.69 4.93
C ALA A 104 1.94 6.49 5.45
N VAL A 105 2.36 5.86 6.54
CA VAL A 105 1.64 4.75 7.16
C VAL A 105 0.26 5.18 7.64
N VAL A 106 0.12 6.33 8.31
CA VAL A 106 -1.18 6.85 8.78
C VAL A 106 -2.12 7.14 7.60
N PHE A 107 -1.64 7.74 6.51
CA PHE A 107 -2.46 7.93 5.30
C PHE A 107 -2.87 6.61 4.67
N THR A 108 -2.01 5.59 4.73
CA THR A 108 -2.34 4.24 4.26
C THR A 108 -3.43 3.61 5.13
N ASP A 109 -3.38 3.74 6.46
CA ASP A 109 -4.43 3.24 7.36
C ASP A 109 -5.80 3.84 7.02
N ILE A 110 -5.87 5.16 6.83
CA ILE A 110 -7.10 5.85 6.45
C ILE A 110 -7.64 5.30 5.11
N ALA A 111 -6.75 5.14 4.14
CA ALA A 111 -7.13 4.63 2.83
C ALA A 111 -7.64 3.18 2.89
N LEU A 112 -6.96 2.30 3.63
CA LEU A 112 -7.33 0.90 3.76
C LEU A 112 -8.69 0.71 4.41
N ILE A 113 -9.04 1.51 5.43
CA ILE A 113 -10.40 1.52 6.00
C ILE A 113 -11.44 1.80 4.89
N GLY A 114 -11.17 2.81 4.06
CA GLY A 114 -12.05 3.14 2.94
C GLY A 114 -12.13 2.03 1.90
N VAL A 115 -11.02 1.35 1.59
CA VAL A 115 -10.98 0.20 0.66
C VAL A 115 -11.85 -0.94 1.18
N VAL A 116 -11.73 -1.30 2.45
CA VAL A 116 -12.55 -2.34 3.10
C VAL A 116 -14.04 -2.02 2.98
N LEU A 117 -14.43 -0.79 3.32
CA LEU A 117 -15.82 -0.36 3.23
C LEU A 117 -16.34 -0.38 1.78
N ASN A 118 -15.49 0.00 0.82
CA ASN A 118 -15.82 -0.06 -0.60
C ASN A 118 -16.06 -1.50 -1.07
N ASP A 119 -15.18 -2.42 -0.72
CA ASP A 119 -15.21 -3.79 -1.22
C ASP A 119 -16.32 -4.62 -0.60
N PHE A 120 -16.73 -4.28 0.63
CA PHE A 120 -17.95 -4.80 1.23
C PHE A 120 -19.25 -4.13 0.71
N GLY A 121 -19.16 -3.12 -0.14
CA GLY A 121 -20.33 -2.40 -0.64
C GLY A 121 -21.01 -1.51 0.39
N LEU A 122 -20.33 -1.17 1.50
CA LEU A 122 -20.88 -0.42 2.63
C LEU A 122 -20.90 1.11 2.42
N LEU A 123 -20.30 1.62 1.35
CA LEU A 123 -20.22 3.06 1.12
C LEU A 123 -21.56 3.69 0.72
N GLY A 124 -22.44 2.96 0.04
CA GLY A 124 -23.73 3.49 -0.43
C GLY A 124 -23.58 4.83 -1.15
N SER A 125 -24.35 5.84 -0.72
CA SER A 125 -24.32 7.20 -1.27
C SER A 125 -23.01 7.96 -0.95
N ALA A 126 -22.25 7.55 0.06
CA ALA A 126 -20.97 8.16 0.41
C ALA A 126 -19.83 7.80 -0.55
N ALA A 127 -20.02 6.83 -1.46
CA ALA A 127 -19.00 6.36 -2.38
C ALA A 127 -18.36 7.50 -3.22
N GLY A 128 -19.16 8.48 -3.63
CA GLY A 128 -18.69 9.64 -4.40
C GLY A 128 -17.68 10.51 -3.67
N VAL A 129 -17.71 10.52 -2.34
CA VAL A 129 -16.77 11.27 -1.50
C VAL A 129 -15.63 10.40 -1.01
N VAL A 130 -15.93 9.19 -0.56
CA VAL A 130 -14.93 8.30 0.08
C VAL A 130 -13.89 7.79 -0.93
N LYS A 131 -14.30 7.42 -2.14
CA LYS A 131 -13.35 6.95 -3.18
C LYS A 131 -12.26 7.98 -3.54
N PRO A 132 -12.57 9.26 -3.78
CA PRO A 132 -11.53 10.29 -3.94
C PRO A 132 -10.61 10.42 -2.71
N ILE A 133 -11.14 10.33 -1.49
CA ILE A 133 -10.34 10.40 -0.27
C ILE A 133 -9.34 9.22 -0.21
N ILE A 134 -9.78 7.99 -0.50
CA ILE A 134 -8.90 6.83 -0.60
C ILE A 134 -7.76 7.11 -1.59
N ALA A 135 -8.10 7.57 -2.80
CA ALA A 135 -7.11 7.85 -3.84
C ALA A 135 -6.10 8.91 -3.42
N ILE A 136 -6.57 10.01 -2.80
CA ILE A 136 -5.70 11.09 -2.31
C ILE A 136 -4.79 10.58 -1.19
N CYS A 137 -5.31 9.82 -0.22
CA CYS A 137 -4.50 9.27 0.87
C CYS A 137 -3.41 8.33 0.34
N LEU A 138 -3.73 7.43 -0.61
CA LEU A 138 -2.74 6.55 -1.23
C LEU A 138 -1.71 7.32 -2.06
N PHE A 139 -2.13 8.38 -2.75
CA PHE A 139 -1.22 9.24 -3.50
C PHE A 139 -0.24 9.96 -2.57
N ILE A 140 -0.72 10.52 -1.45
CA ILE A 140 0.12 11.16 -0.43
C ILE A 140 1.08 10.13 0.17
N ALA A 141 0.59 8.95 0.56
CA ALA A 141 1.42 7.89 1.12
C ALA A 141 2.54 7.47 0.15
N GLY A 142 2.21 7.25 -1.12
CA GLY A 142 3.18 6.91 -2.16
C GLY A 142 4.22 8.01 -2.38
N THR A 143 3.79 9.28 -2.43
CA THR A 143 4.68 10.43 -2.61
C THR A 143 5.65 10.56 -1.42
N LEU A 144 5.15 10.39 -0.19
CA LEU A 144 6.00 10.39 1.01
C LEU A 144 6.99 9.21 1.00
N GLY A 145 6.57 8.03 0.54
CA GLY A 145 7.45 6.88 0.36
C GLY A 145 8.59 7.16 -0.62
N ILE A 146 8.28 7.74 -1.78
CA ILE A 146 9.28 8.16 -2.78
C ILE A 146 10.24 9.20 -2.18
N TYR A 147 9.71 10.19 -1.44
CA TYR A 147 10.53 11.19 -0.77
C TYR A 147 11.53 10.55 0.21
N VAL A 148 11.05 9.63 1.06
CA VAL A 148 11.93 8.94 2.04
C VAL A 148 13.01 8.12 1.34
N ALA A 149 12.64 7.34 0.32
CA ALA A 149 13.61 6.56 -0.46
C ALA A 149 14.67 7.46 -1.12
N SER A 150 14.24 8.58 -1.73
CA SER A 150 15.12 9.57 -2.34
C SER A 150 16.03 10.24 -1.32
N ALA A 151 15.50 10.59 -0.14
CA ALA A 151 16.27 11.20 0.93
C ALA A 151 17.38 10.26 1.44
N ILE A 152 17.05 8.99 1.69
CA ILE A 152 18.04 7.99 2.11
C ILE A 152 19.13 7.86 1.06
N GLN A 153 18.78 7.71 -0.21
CA GLN A 153 19.74 7.52 -1.30
C GLN A 153 20.64 8.74 -1.51
N LEU A 154 20.07 9.95 -1.55
CA LEU A 154 20.84 11.18 -1.76
C LEU A 154 21.75 11.48 -0.56
N ASN A 155 21.25 11.33 0.66
CA ASN A 155 22.04 11.56 1.86
C ASN A 155 23.23 10.59 1.93
N PHE A 156 23.03 9.33 1.54
CA PHE A 156 24.11 8.35 1.42
C PHE A 156 25.14 8.74 0.34
N CYS A 157 24.69 9.07 -0.87
CA CYS A 157 25.57 9.41 -1.99
C CYS A 157 26.42 10.67 -1.72
N PHE A 158 25.82 11.67 -1.06
CA PHE A 158 26.53 12.93 -0.77
C PHE A 158 27.27 12.94 0.57
N GLY A 159 27.14 11.90 1.39
CA GLY A 159 27.75 11.81 2.72
C GLY A 159 27.27 12.90 3.70
N LYS A 160 26.13 13.54 3.42
CA LYS A 160 25.51 14.59 4.25
C LYS A 160 24.00 14.63 4.05
N GLU A 161 23.30 15.27 4.98
CA GLU A 161 21.87 15.48 4.88
C GLU A 161 21.52 16.51 3.79
N VAL A 162 21.13 16.00 2.61
CA VAL A 162 20.65 16.81 1.47
C VAL A 162 19.14 17.00 1.58
N LEU A 163 18.43 15.90 1.86
CA LEU A 163 16.98 15.92 2.11
C LEU A 163 16.73 15.53 3.57
N LYS A 164 15.99 16.37 4.28
CA LYS A 164 15.70 16.16 5.70
C LYS A 164 14.68 15.06 5.90
N LEU A 165 15.02 14.13 6.76
CA LEU A 165 14.07 13.17 7.34
C LEU A 165 13.70 13.65 8.74
N GLY A 166 12.41 13.79 9.00
CA GLY A 166 11.91 14.23 10.32
C GLY A 166 12.23 13.20 11.43
N LYS A 167 12.08 13.62 12.66
CA LYS A 167 12.21 12.73 13.82
C LYS A 167 10.96 11.86 13.96
N PRO A 168 11.03 10.74 14.71
CA PRO A 168 9.84 9.96 15.08
C PRO A 168 8.75 10.85 15.71
N LEU A 169 7.48 10.54 15.42
CA LEU A 169 6.34 11.33 15.90
C LEU A 169 5.98 11.00 17.35
N LEU A 170 6.28 9.79 17.82
CA LEU A 170 6.18 9.41 19.23
C LEU A 170 7.57 9.37 19.86
N LYS A 171 7.63 9.84 21.14
CA LYS A 171 8.83 9.78 21.97
C LYS A 171 8.94 8.45 22.70
#